data_599614c7f748cc33ef1521b6b58bb5b9
#
_entry.id   599614c7f748cc33ef1521b6b58bb5b9
#
_cell.length_a   1.000
_cell.length_b   1.000
_cell.length_c   1.000
_cell.angle_alpha   90.00
_cell.angle_beta   90.00
_cell.angle_gamma   90.00
#
_symmetry.space_group_name_H-M   'P 1'
#
loop_
_entity.id
_entity.type
_entity.pdbx_description
1 polymer ?
#
loop_
_entity_poly.entity_id
_entity_poly.type
_entity_poly.pdbx_seq_one_letter_code
_entity_poly.pdbx_strand_id
1 'polypeptide(L)'
;MHHQLFSMKTALYLLFSLLFLAACNNATIDKKTSKIMPATSKIANTKLALSVQGMVCKMGCGGSIRKELLATNAVEKVEVDFVEEKESQLITVYYNNSLSSKEKLLKVINEMNDKQFTAQTISESSYISDKK
;
A
#
# COMPACT_ATOMS: atom_id res chain seq x y z
N MET A 1 43.81 -43.42 5.62
CA MET A 1 42.51 -43.50 4.95
C MET A 1 41.63 -42.22 5.07
N HIS A 2 42.17 -41.08 5.48
CA HIS A 2 41.38 -39.84 5.64
C HIS A 2 41.47 -38.82 4.49
N HIS A 3 42.33 -39.08 3.49
CA HIS A 3 42.55 -38.14 2.36
C HIS A 3 41.53 -38.24 1.23
N GLN A 4 40.79 -39.34 1.12
CA GLN A 4 39.87 -39.55 0.00
C GLN A 4 38.52 -38.85 0.18
N LEU A 5 38.08 -38.61 1.43
CA LEU A 5 36.78 -37.99 1.70
C LEU A 5 36.74 -36.46 1.57
N PHE A 6 37.94 -35.83 1.64
CA PHE A 6 38.06 -34.37 1.52
C PHE A 6 37.98 -33.89 0.06
N SER A 7 38.44 -34.72 -0.87
CA SER A 7 38.48 -34.42 -2.30
C SER A 7 37.07 -34.41 -2.95
N MET A 8 36.19 -35.30 -2.49
CA MET A 8 34.80 -35.35 -3.03
C MET A 8 33.93 -34.18 -2.60
N LYS A 9 34.12 -33.66 -1.40
CA LYS A 9 33.37 -32.49 -0.92
C LYS A 9 33.76 -31.20 -1.64
N THR A 10 35.04 -31.01 -1.90
CA THR A 10 35.54 -29.84 -2.64
C THR A 10 35.12 -29.86 -4.11
N ALA A 11 35.09 -31.03 -4.76
CA ALA A 11 34.59 -31.15 -6.14
C ALA A 11 33.09 -30.85 -6.24
N LEU A 12 32.31 -31.24 -5.23
CA LEU A 12 30.86 -30.96 -5.19
C LEU A 12 30.56 -29.46 -5.02
N TYR A 13 31.36 -28.75 -4.21
CA TYR A 13 31.24 -27.31 -4.03
C TYR A 13 31.63 -26.53 -5.29
N LEU A 14 32.65 -26.98 -6.02
CA LEU A 14 33.04 -26.34 -7.28
C LEU A 14 32.00 -26.53 -8.38
N LEU A 15 31.36 -27.69 -8.45
CA LEU A 15 30.28 -27.96 -9.39
C LEU A 15 29.01 -27.12 -9.06
N PHE A 16 28.72 -26.96 -7.77
CA PHE A 16 27.57 -26.14 -7.34
C PHE A 16 27.81 -24.65 -7.56
N SER A 17 29.08 -24.19 -7.45
CA SER A 17 29.44 -22.78 -7.74
C SER A 17 29.36 -22.43 -9.22
N LEU A 18 29.61 -23.37 -10.13
CA LEU A 18 29.50 -23.13 -11.56
C LEU A 18 28.06 -23.06 -12.08
N LEU A 19 27.12 -23.71 -11.38
CA LEU A 19 25.70 -23.65 -11.74
C LEU A 19 25.04 -22.29 -11.41
N PHE A 20 25.62 -21.52 -10.48
CA PHE A 20 25.06 -20.23 -10.08
C PHE A 20 25.41 -19.07 -11.02
N LEU A 21 26.36 -19.24 -11.93
CA LEU A 21 26.78 -18.20 -12.87
C LEU A 21 25.97 -18.16 -14.19
N ALA A 22 25.07 -19.13 -14.41
CA ALA A 22 24.26 -19.19 -15.62
C ALA A 22 22.85 -18.57 -15.49
N ALA A 23 22.48 -18.01 -14.33
CA ALA A 23 21.11 -17.51 -14.05
C ALA A 23 20.98 -15.99 -14.15
N CYS A 24 21.96 -15.26 -14.68
CA CYS A 24 21.89 -13.81 -14.84
C CYS A 24 21.88 -13.37 -16.30
N ASN A 25 21.04 -13.95 -17.14
CA ASN A 25 20.76 -13.37 -18.46
C ASN A 25 19.33 -13.72 -18.85
N ASN A 26 18.37 -12.96 -18.35
CA ASN A 26 17.13 -12.59 -19.03
C ASN A 26 16.42 -11.53 -18.21
N ALA A 27 17.04 -10.36 -18.10
CA ALA A 27 16.27 -9.14 -17.94
C ALA A 27 15.72 -8.81 -19.34
N THR A 28 14.76 -9.60 -19.80
CA THR A 28 13.80 -9.10 -20.76
C THR A 28 13.06 -8.01 -20.00
N ILE A 29 13.42 -6.77 -20.29
CA ILE A 29 12.56 -5.62 -20.04
C ILE A 29 11.35 -5.88 -20.92
N ASP A 30 10.39 -6.63 -20.40
CA ASP A 30 9.04 -6.54 -20.87
C ASP A 30 8.64 -5.09 -20.59
N LYS A 31 8.82 -4.30 -21.62
CA LYS A 31 8.14 -3.04 -21.83
C LYS A 31 6.66 -3.40 -21.89
N LYS A 32 6.13 -3.74 -20.67
CA LYS A 32 4.71 -3.90 -20.47
C LYS A 32 4.14 -2.57 -20.91
N THR A 33 3.70 -2.56 -22.14
CA THR A 33 2.85 -1.52 -22.69
C THR A 33 1.84 -1.23 -21.61
N SER A 34 2.11 -0.16 -20.87
CA SER A 34 1.14 0.40 -19.95
C SER A 34 -0.02 0.74 -20.88
N LYS A 35 -0.98 -0.18 -20.94
CA LYS A 35 -2.29 0.08 -21.50
C LYS A 35 -2.71 1.35 -20.80
N ILE A 36 -2.62 2.45 -21.53
CA ILE A 36 -3.18 3.73 -21.11
C ILE A 36 -4.66 3.43 -20.95
N MET A 37 -5.02 2.97 -19.75
CA MET A 37 -6.39 3.03 -19.31
C MET A 37 -6.70 4.53 -19.37
N PRO A 38 -7.79 4.93 -20.04
CA PRO A 38 -8.21 6.31 -19.99
C PRO A 38 -8.17 6.69 -18.52
N ALA A 39 -7.50 7.79 -18.21
CA ALA A 39 -7.44 8.31 -16.86
C ALA A 39 -8.88 8.59 -16.47
N THR A 40 -9.55 7.58 -15.92
CA THR A 40 -10.80 7.75 -15.20
C THR A 40 -10.38 8.63 -14.05
N SER A 41 -10.67 9.88 -14.22
CA SER A 41 -10.20 10.98 -13.41
C SER A 41 -10.41 10.61 -11.94
N LYS A 42 -9.34 10.55 -11.14
CA LYS A 42 -9.39 10.42 -9.67
C LYS A 42 -10.03 11.66 -9.03
N ILE A 43 -10.86 12.38 -9.77
CA ILE A 43 -11.53 13.56 -9.26
C ILE A 43 -12.51 13.09 -8.20
N ALA A 44 -12.26 13.52 -6.98
CA ALA A 44 -13.14 13.22 -5.87
C ALA A 44 -14.50 13.92 -6.08
N ASN A 45 -15.55 13.18 -5.82
CA ASN A 45 -16.92 13.71 -5.79
C ASN A 45 -17.58 13.51 -4.41
N THR A 46 -16.85 12.88 -3.50
CA THR A 46 -17.33 12.53 -2.15
C THR A 46 -16.25 12.82 -1.12
N LYS A 47 -16.68 13.42 -0.01
CA LYS A 47 -15.88 13.65 1.19
C LYS A 47 -16.38 12.71 2.30
N LEU A 48 -15.48 11.92 2.87
CA LEU A 48 -15.74 10.96 3.93
C LEU A 48 -14.92 11.33 5.16
N ALA A 49 -15.58 11.58 6.27
CA ALA A 49 -14.94 11.80 7.56
C ALA A 49 -14.96 10.51 8.38
N LEU A 50 -13.81 10.10 8.88
CA LEU A 50 -13.59 8.87 9.62
C LEU A 50 -13.02 9.18 11.01
N SER A 51 -13.48 8.43 12.02
CA SER A 51 -12.81 8.29 13.31
C SER A 51 -11.95 7.04 13.28
N VAL A 52 -10.65 7.18 13.52
CA VAL A 52 -9.70 6.06 13.47
C VAL A 52 -8.99 5.92 14.79
N GLN A 53 -9.12 4.75 15.42
CA GLN A 53 -8.41 4.35 16.62
C GLN A 53 -7.15 3.55 16.27
N GLY A 54 -6.21 3.42 17.22
CA GLY A 54 -4.97 2.67 17.07
C GLY A 54 -3.82 3.47 16.45
N MET A 55 -4.02 4.76 16.18
CA MET A 55 -2.96 5.65 15.69
C MET A 55 -2.12 6.19 16.86
N VAL A 56 -0.81 5.93 16.85
CA VAL A 56 0.14 6.41 17.88
C VAL A 56 1.00 7.58 17.40
N CYS A 57 1.02 7.88 16.10
CA CYS A 57 1.77 8.99 15.54
C CYS A 57 1.23 9.46 14.19
N LYS A 58 1.39 10.75 13.90
CA LYS A 58 0.92 11.35 12.65
C LYS A 58 1.67 10.83 11.44
N MET A 59 3.01 10.79 11.51
CA MET A 59 3.86 10.50 10.36
C MET A 59 3.84 9.03 9.97
N GLY A 60 4.04 8.11 10.90
CA GLY A 60 4.04 6.67 10.64
C GLY A 60 2.65 6.13 10.35
N CYS A 61 1.77 6.16 11.35
CA CYS A 61 0.40 5.62 11.23
C CYS A 61 -0.41 6.38 10.18
N GLY A 62 -0.44 7.71 10.27
CA GLY A 62 -1.18 8.56 9.32
C GLY A 62 -0.60 8.48 7.90
N GLY A 63 0.72 8.37 7.76
CA GLY A 63 1.40 8.18 6.49
C GLY A 63 1.05 6.84 5.84
N SER A 64 1.03 5.75 6.62
CA SER A 64 0.64 4.41 6.15
C SER A 64 -0.81 4.37 5.67
N ILE A 65 -1.75 4.90 6.46
CA ILE A 65 -3.17 4.98 6.08
C ILE A 65 -3.34 5.77 4.78
N ARG A 66 -2.67 6.94 4.68
CA ARG A 66 -2.71 7.75 3.45
C ARG A 66 -2.20 6.99 2.25
N LYS A 67 -1.08 6.30 2.37
CA LYS A 67 -0.46 5.51 1.29
C LYS A 67 -1.41 4.42 0.81
N GLU A 68 -1.97 3.62 1.70
CA GLU A 68 -2.88 2.53 1.35
C GLU A 68 -4.18 3.02 0.71
N LEU A 69 -4.78 4.09 1.23
CA LEU A 69 -5.97 4.68 0.64
C LEU A 69 -5.71 5.24 -0.76
N LEU A 70 -4.60 5.96 -0.98
CA LEU A 70 -4.21 6.48 -2.29
C LEU A 70 -3.91 5.35 -3.30
N ALA A 71 -3.42 4.19 -2.84
CA ALA A 71 -3.16 3.03 -3.67
C ALA A 71 -4.44 2.38 -4.24
N THR A 72 -5.61 2.67 -3.67
CA THR A 72 -6.91 2.18 -4.19
C THR A 72 -7.30 2.79 -5.55
N ASN A 73 -6.59 3.83 -5.99
CA ASN A 73 -6.88 4.59 -7.21
C ASN A 73 -8.25 5.29 -7.27
N ALA A 74 -9.04 5.21 -6.22
CA ALA A 74 -10.31 5.91 -6.08
C ALA A 74 -10.19 7.17 -5.23
N VAL A 75 -9.13 7.28 -4.42
CA VAL A 75 -8.88 8.37 -3.49
C VAL A 75 -7.98 9.42 -4.14
N GLU A 76 -8.41 10.67 -4.12
CA GLU A 76 -7.67 11.83 -4.60
C GLU A 76 -6.78 12.42 -3.51
N LYS A 77 -7.31 12.55 -2.29
CA LYS A 77 -6.65 13.23 -1.17
C LYS A 77 -7.06 12.60 0.16
N VAL A 78 -6.11 12.58 1.09
CA VAL A 78 -6.35 12.17 2.49
C VAL A 78 -5.75 13.22 3.41
N GLU A 79 -6.54 13.73 4.32
CA GLU A 79 -6.14 14.64 5.39
C GLU A 79 -6.17 13.88 6.72
N VAL A 80 -5.10 13.99 7.49
CA VAL A 80 -4.98 13.37 8.82
C VAL A 80 -4.85 14.49 9.85
N ASP A 81 -5.88 14.62 10.66
CA ASP A 81 -5.90 15.53 11.80
C ASP A 81 -5.58 14.75 13.06
N PHE A 82 -4.29 14.75 13.42
CA PHE A 82 -3.74 14.01 14.53
C PHE A 82 -3.59 14.93 15.75
N VAL A 83 -4.22 14.54 16.85
CA VAL A 83 -4.14 15.21 18.15
C VAL A 83 -3.51 14.23 19.13
N GLU A 84 -2.39 14.62 19.77
CA GLU A 84 -1.72 13.81 20.78
C GLU A 84 -2.68 13.49 21.94
N GLU A 85 -2.47 12.33 22.56
CA GLU A 85 -3.26 11.83 23.70
C GLU A 85 -4.75 11.55 23.40
N LYS A 86 -5.20 11.77 22.17
CA LYS A 86 -6.57 11.46 21.78
C LYS A 86 -6.65 10.03 21.27
N GLU A 87 -7.59 9.25 21.81
CA GLU A 87 -7.76 7.83 21.51
C GLU A 87 -8.17 7.57 20.06
N SER A 88 -8.95 8.47 19.48
CA SER A 88 -9.38 8.40 18.10
C SER A 88 -9.02 9.67 17.31
N GLN A 89 -8.53 9.50 16.11
CA GLN A 89 -8.07 10.57 15.24
C GLN A 89 -9.06 10.82 14.09
N LEU A 90 -9.16 12.06 13.63
CA LEU A 90 -10.00 12.41 12.50
C LEU A 90 -9.21 12.25 11.20
N ILE A 91 -9.75 11.47 10.27
CA ILE A 91 -9.23 11.34 8.91
C ILE A 91 -10.31 11.73 7.93
N THR A 92 -9.98 12.66 7.03
CA THR A 92 -10.86 13.07 5.94
C THR A 92 -10.33 12.50 4.62
N VAL A 93 -11.17 11.75 3.93
CA VAL A 93 -10.86 11.09 2.66
C VAL A 93 -11.71 11.73 1.55
N TYR A 94 -11.05 12.21 0.51
CA TYR A 94 -11.69 12.71 -0.70
C TYR A 94 -11.57 11.67 -1.79
N TYR A 95 -12.67 11.11 -2.24
CA TYR A 95 -12.67 9.97 -3.16
C TYR A 95 -13.78 10.05 -4.21
N ASN A 96 -13.63 9.25 -5.25
CA ASN A 96 -14.65 9.08 -6.29
C ASN A 96 -15.52 7.87 -5.94
N ASN A 97 -16.79 8.11 -5.60
CA ASN A 97 -17.73 7.06 -5.21
C ASN A 97 -18.15 6.14 -6.37
N SER A 98 -17.88 6.54 -7.62
CA SER A 98 -18.08 5.66 -8.79
C SER A 98 -16.97 4.63 -8.93
N LEU A 99 -15.80 4.84 -8.29
CA LEU A 99 -14.62 3.95 -8.34
C LEU A 99 -14.48 3.07 -7.10
N SER A 100 -14.97 3.54 -5.95
CA SER A 100 -14.93 2.80 -4.68
C SER A 100 -16.12 3.19 -3.80
N SER A 101 -16.39 2.36 -2.80
CA SER A 101 -17.40 2.67 -1.78
C SER A 101 -16.71 2.92 -0.43
N LYS A 102 -17.41 3.57 0.49
CA LYS A 102 -16.91 3.80 1.86
C LYS A 102 -16.58 2.50 2.59
N GLU A 103 -17.37 1.46 2.36
CA GLU A 103 -17.15 0.14 2.98
C GLU A 103 -15.80 -0.46 2.53
N LYS A 104 -15.44 -0.30 1.26
CA LYS A 104 -14.13 -0.73 0.75
C LYS A 104 -12.99 0.07 1.36
N LEU A 105 -13.15 1.39 1.51
CA LEU A 105 -12.14 2.25 2.11
C LEU A 105 -11.96 1.94 3.62
N LEU A 106 -13.06 1.72 4.35
CA LEU A 106 -13.02 1.27 5.74
C LEU A 106 -12.31 -0.09 5.87
N LYS A 107 -12.63 -1.03 4.97
CA LYS A 107 -11.99 -2.35 4.96
C LYS A 107 -10.48 -2.24 4.78
N VAL A 108 -10.00 -1.38 3.87
CA VAL A 108 -8.56 -1.14 3.67
C VAL A 108 -7.89 -0.71 4.98
N ILE A 109 -8.48 0.24 5.72
CA ILE A 109 -7.91 0.71 6.99
C ILE A 109 -7.97 -0.38 8.07
N ASN A 110 -9.09 -1.08 8.19
CA ASN A 110 -9.31 -2.07 9.25
C ASN A 110 -8.48 -3.36 9.05
N GLU A 111 -8.04 -3.66 7.82
CA GLU A 111 -7.27 -4.86 7.50
C GLU A 111 -5.75 -4.61 7.44
N MET A 112 -5.32 -3.35 7.34
CA MET A 112 -3.90 -3.02 7.26
C MET A 112 -3.19 -3.19 8.62
N ASN A 113 -1.86 -3.37 8.60
CA ASN A 113 -0.99 -3.50 9.76
C ASN A 113 -1.54 -4.49 10.81
N ASP A 114 -1.86 -5.71 10.39
CA ASP A 114 -2.39 -6.75 11.26
C ASP A 114 -3.63 -6.31 12.07
N LYS A 115 -4.49 -5.49 11.47
CA LYS A 115 -5.70 -4.92 12.06
C LYS A 115 -5.42 -3.98 13.25
N GLN A 116 -4.31 -3.27 13.19
CA GLN A 116 -3.95 -2.27 14.20
C GLN A 116 -4.98 -1.15 14.32
N PHE A 117 -5.64 -0.80 13.22
CA PHE A 117 -6.57 0.34 13.18
C PHE A 117 -8.02 -0.10 13.19
N THR A 118 -8.86 0.71 13.86
CA THR A 118 -10.32 0.58 13.80
C THR A 118 -10.90 1.88 13.28
N ALA A 119 -11.44 1.85 12.06
CA ALA A 119 -12.03 3.01 11.42
C ALA A 119 -13.56 2.93 11.42
N GLN A 120 -14.22 4.04 11.76
CA GLN A 120 -15.66 4.21 11.74
C GLN A 120 -16.04 5.48 10.98
N THR A 121 -17.15 5.44 10.26
CA THR A 121 -17.67 6.63 9.55
C THR A 121 -18.30 7.61 10.53
N ILE A 122 -17.87 8.87 10.45
CA ILE A 122 -18.52 10.00 11.15
C ILE A 122 -19.58 10.60 10.23
N SER A 123 -19.17 10.95 8.99
CA SER A 123 -20.06 11.57 8.00
C SER A 123 -19.57 11.32 6.59
N GLU A 124 -20.51 11.39 5.65
CA GLU A 124 -20.25 11.33 4.22
C GLU A 124 -21.06 12.44 3.53
N SER A 125 -20.45 13.18 2.64
CA SER A 125 -21.08 14.28 1.92
C SER A 125 -20.58 14.38 0.50
N SER A 126 -21.38 14.98 -0.39
CA SER A 126 -20.94 15.34 -1.74
C SER A 126 -19.79 16.35 -1.67
N TYR A 127 -18.83 16.22 -2.58
CA TYR A 127 -17.68 17.11 -2.69
C TYR A 127 -17.48 17.50 -4.15
N ILE A 128 -17.26 18.78 -4.39
CA ILE A 128 -16.90 19.31 -5.71
C ILE A 128 -15.42 19.68 -5.63
N SER A 129 -14.60 19.00 -6.41
CA SER A 129 -13.17 19.31 -6.50
C SER A 129 -12.98 20.61 -7.29
N ASP A 130 -12.60 21.68 -6.61
CA ASP A 130 -12.24 22.96 -7.24
C ASP A 130 -10.82 22.86 -7.86
N LYS A 131 -10.65 21.98 -8.85
CA LYS A 131 -9.46 22.01 -9.69
C LYS A 131 -9.60 23.16 -10.70
N LYS A 132 -9.04 24.29 -10.32
CA LYS A 132 -8.81 25.43 -11.21
C LYS A 132 -7.47 25.27 -11.92
#